data_31beed80d5eb41ce2e9ff006c377b44d
#
_entry.id   31beed80d5eb41ce2e9ff006c377b44d
#
_cell.length_a   1.000
_cell.length_b   1.000
_cell.length_c   1.000
_cell.angle_alpha   90.00
_cell.angle_beta   90.00
_cell.angle_gamma   90.00
#
_symmetry.space_group_name_H-M   'P 1'
#
loop_
_entity.id
_entity.type
_entity.pdbx_description
1 polymer ?
#
loop_
_entity_poly.entity_id
_entity_poly.type
_entity_poly.pdbx_seq_one_letter_code
_entity_poly.pdbx_strand_id
1 'polypeptide(L)'
;MNNIDRQQLSEQQSEKREDGGLLTFRQRLLFVMGFPGWVITGSIVSSIGIYFYLPPEGAGLQVLVSEEIFLGVLTAYGLARLIGGIVDSLADPLVGHYSDRSRSRWGRRRIFLIVGIVPMVFIPAALFFPPGEPQSFDTFLFLTIALAMYYI
;
A
#
# COMPACT_ATOMS: atom_id res chain seq x y z
N MET A 1 -10.24 19.54 -52.19
CA MET A 1 -10.51 19.21 -50.77
C MET A 1 -10.87 20.52 -50.09
N ASN A 2 -12.14 20.73 -49.81
CA ASN A 2 -12.68 21.99 -49.32
C ASN A 2 -12.33 22.19 -47.82
N ASN A 3 -12.34 23.46 -47.38
CA ASN A 3 -12.09 23.78 -45.97
C ASN A 3 -13.05 23.09 -44.99
N ILE A 4 -14.29 22.83 -45.45
CA ILE A 4 -15.33 22.11 -44.67
C ILE A 4 -14.91 20.67 -44.43
N ASP A 5 -14.33 19.98 -45.43
CA ASP A 5 -13.86 18.60 -45.29
C ASP A 5 -12.70 18.48 -44.28
N ARG A 6 -11.84 19.50 -44.24
CA ARG A 6 -10.71 19.54 -43.27
C ARG A 6 -11.20 19.78 -41.83
N GLN A 7 -12.20 20.61 -41.66
CA GLN A 7 -12.79 20.87 -40.33
C GLN A 7 -13.51 19.60 -39.83
N GLN A 8 -14.31 18.96 -40.64
CA GLN A 8 -14.99 17.71 -40.26
C GLN A 8 -14.00 16.59 -39.94
N LEU A 9 -12.91 16.47 -40.68
CA LEU A 9 -11.86 15.47 -40.39
C LEU A 9 -11.12 15.80 -39.07
N SER A 10 -10.88 17.08 -38.78
CA SER A 10 -10.25 17.49 -37.53
C SER A 10 -11.14 17.29 -36.30
N GLU A 11 -12.44 17.55 -36.44
CA GLU A 11 -13.44 17.27 -35.40
C GLU A 11 -13.61 15.79 -35.12
N GLN A 12 -13.72 14.96 -36.17
CA GLN A 12 -13.74 13.50 -36.01
C GLN A 12 -12.45 12.92 -35.42
N GLN A 13 -11.30 13.51 -35.72
CA GLN A 13 -10.03 13.11 -35.12
C GLN A 13 -9.90 13.54 -33.66
N SER A 14 -10.45 14.70 -33.29
CA SER A 14 -10.48 15.14 -31.89
C SER A 14 -11.43 14.29 -31.05
N GLU A 15 -12.62 14.02 -31.55
CA GLU A 15 -13.61 13.15 -30.92
C GLU A 15 -13.10 11.70 -30.72
N LYS A 16 -12.40 11.18 -31.74
CA LYS A 16 -11.77 9.85 -31.66
C LYS A 16 -10.56 9.80 -30.72
N ARG A 17 -9.90 10.95 -30.48
CA ARG A 17 -8.83 11.07 -29.47
C ARG A 17 -9.39 11.15 -28.05
N GLU A 18 -10.51 11.82 -27.86
CA GLU A 18 -11.20 11.88 -26.57
C GLU A 18 -11.79 10.51 -26.18
N ASP A 19 -12.42 9.80 -27.12
CA ASP A 19 -12.95 8.45 -26.89
C ASP A 19 -11.85 7.38 -26.70
N GLY A 20 -10.71 7.52 -27.36
CA GLY A 20 -9.59 6.57 -27.26
C GLY A 20 -8.89 6.54 -25.89
N GLY A 21 -9.15 7.52 -25.01
CA GLY A 21 -8.59 7.61 -23.66
C GLY A 21 -9.54 7.19 -22.54
N LEU A 22 -10.82 7.04 -22.80
CA LEU A 22 -11.81 6.74 -21.78
C LEU A 22 -11.89 5.22 -21.54
N LEU A 23 -11.63 4.83 -20.29
CA LEU A 23 -11.82 3.44 -19.87
C LEU A 23 -13.28 3.02 -20.05
N THR A 24 -13.51 1.86 -20.63
CA THR A 24 -14.85 1.24 -20.73
C THR A 24 -15.45 1.13 -19.33
N PHE A 25 -16.78 1.23 -19.22
CA PHE A 25 -17.50 1.13 -17.93
C PHE A 25 -17.07 -0.11 -17.12
N ARG A 26 -16.90 -1.26 -17.77
CA ARG A 26 -16.39 -2.49 -17.15
C ARG A 26 -14.98 -2.33 -16.58
N GLN A 27 -14.10 -1.65 -17.29
CA GLN A 27 -12.73 -1.40 -16.83
C GLN A 27 -12.71 -0.43 -15.64
N ARG A 28 -13.56 0.60 -15.64
CA ARG A 28 -13.74 1.51 -14.51
C ARG A 28 -14.28 0.77 -13.29
N LEU A 29 -15.28 -0.10 -13.48
CA LEU A 29 -15.85 -0.89 -12.40
C LEU A 29 -14.81 -1.82 -11.77
N LEU A 30 -14.03 -2.55 -12.60
CA LEU A 30 -12.97 -3.44 -12.12
C LEU A 30 -11.88 -2.67 -11.35
N PHE A 31 -11.54 -1.47 -11.81
CA PHE A 31 -10.57 -0.61 -11.12
C PHE A 31 -11.10 -0.15 -9.77
N VAL A 32 -12.33 0.31 -9.71
CA VAL A 32 -12.99 0.77 -8.46
C VAL A 32 -13.15 -0.38 -7.47
N MET A 33 -13.45 -1.60 -7.93
CA MET A 33 -13.57 -2.77 -7.05
C MET A 33 -12.26 -3.20 -6.38
N GLY A 34 -11.11 -2.80 -6.90
CA GLY A 34 -9.81 -3.02 -6.24
C GLY A 34 -9.61 -2.16 -4.99
N PHE A 35 -10.20 -0.98 -4.95
CA PHE A 35 -10.04 -0.02 -3.85
C PHE A 35 -10.54 -0.53 -2.49
N PRO A 36 -11.72 -1.17 -2.37
CA PRO A 36 -12.17 -1.74 -1.10
C PRO A 36 -11.22 -2.77 -0.51
N GLY A 37 -10.60 -3.60 -1.35
CA GLY A 37 -9.62 -4.59 -0.90
C GLY A 37 -8.43 -3.95 -0.20
N TRP A 38 -7.88 -2.88 -0.76
CA TRP A 38 -6.80 -2.10 -0.17
C TRP A 38 -7.21 -1.45 1.15
N VAL A 39 -8.38 -0.81 1.21
CA VAL A 39 -8.90 -0.18 2.44
C VAL A 39 -9.13 -1.21 3.54
N ILE A 40 -9.72 -2.37 3.23
CA ILE A 40 -9.97 -3.44 4.20
C ILE A 40 -8.64 -3.96 4.77
N THR A 41 -7.66 -4.25 3.91
CA THR A 41 -6.34 -4.74 4.35
C THR A 41 -5.64 -3.70 5.24
N GLY A 42 -5.67 -2.41 4.86
CA GLY A 42 -5.13 -1.33 5.67
C GLY A 42 -5.81 -1.19 7.03
N SER A 43 -7.13 -1.37 7.08
CA SER A 43 -7.90 -1.34 8.32
C SER A 43 -7.57 -2.54 9.23
N ILE A 44 -7.37 -3.73 8.66
CA ILE A 44 -6.94 -4.92 9.41
C ILE A 44 -5.58 -4.68 10.03
N VAL A 45 -4.59 -4.24 9.24
CA VAL A 45 -3.24 -3.97 9.74
C VAL A 45 -3.24 -2.85 10.79
N SER A 46 -4.01 -1.79 10.58
CA SER A 46 -4.05 -0.65 11.49
C SER A 46 -4.80 -0.92 12.80
N SER A 47 -5.98 -1.54 12.73
CA SER A 47 -6.86 -1.69 13.89
C SER A 47 -6.67 -3.02 14.60
N ILE A 48 -6.66 -4.13 13.84
CA ILE A 48 -6.48 -5.46 14.43
C ILE A 48 -5.02 -5.67 14.82
N GLY A 49 -4.08 -5.13 14.03
CA GLY A 49 -2.66 -5.20 14.36
C GLY A 49 -2.33 -4.57 15.70
N ILE A 50 -2.82 -3.36 15.99
CA ILE A 50 -2.58 -2.75 17.31
C ILE A 50 -3.19 -3.58 18.45
N TYR A 51 -4.40 -4.11 18.25
CA TYR A 51 -5.08 -4.94 19.23
C TYR A 51 -4.35 -6.25 19.51
N PHE A 52 -3.69 -6.81 18.51
CA PHE A 52 -2.93 -8.05 18.62
C PHE A 52 -1.59 -7.85 19.33
N TYR A 53 -0.88 -6.76 19.02
CA TYR A 53 0.43 -6.48 19.62
C TYR A 53 0.34 -5.79 20.96
N LEU A 54 -0.69 -4.97 21.18
CA LEU A 54 -0.91 -4.16 22.38
C LEU A 54 -2.38 -4.28 22.83
N PRO A 55 -2.79 -5.46 23.32
CA PRO A 55 -4.16 -5.65 23.79
C PRO A 55 -4.45 -4.76 24.99
N PRO A 56 -5.70 -4.26 25.13
CA PRO A 56 -6.09 -3.47 26.29
C PRO A 56 -6.06 -4.31 27.59
N GLU A 57 -5.86 -3.61 28.71
CA GLU A 57 -5.92 -4.23 30.02
C GLU A 57 -7.24 -4.99 30.22
N GLY A 58 -7.15 -6.21 30.70
CA GLY A 58 -8.33 -7.07 30.91
C GLY A 58 -8.77 -7.94 29.74
N ALA A 59 -8.15 -7.82 28.56
CA ALA A 59 -8.44 -8.68 27.42
C ALA A 59 -7.96 -10.15 27.60
N GLY A 60 -7.15 -10.42 28.61
CA GLY A 60 -6.59 -11.75 28.89
C GLY A 60 -5.59 -12.22 27.82
N LEU A 61 -5.16 -11.33 26.94
CA LEU A 61 -4.17 -11.59 25.90
C LEU A 61 -2.80 -11.12 26.36
N GLN A 62 -1.77 -11.79 25.85
CA GLN A 62 -0.39 -11.44 26.16
C GLN A 62 0.06 -10.21 25.36
N VAL A 63 0.65 -9.25 26.01
CA VAL A 63 1.25 -8.08 25.38
C VAL A 63 2.52 -8.51 24.66
N LEU A 64 2.57 -8.30 23.35
CA LEU A 64 3.67 -8.76 22.49
C LEU A 64 4.79 -7.71 22.36
N VAL A 65 4.46 -6.44 22.50
CA VAL A 65 5.43 -5.32 22.40
C VAL A 65 5.37 -4.50 23.68
N SER A 66 6.50 -3.94 24.09
CA SER A 66 6.57 -3.11 25.30
C SER A 66 5.56 -1.96 25.27
N GLU A 67 4.85 -1.79 26.37
CA GLU A 67 3.98 -0.63 26.64
C GLU A 67 4.77 0.60 27.09
N GLU A 68 6.08 0.46 27.32
CA GLU A 68 6.91 1.59 27.73
C GLU A 68 6.79 2.74 26.74
N ILE A 69 6.52 3.92 27.28
CA ILE A 69 6.32 5.13 26.50
C ILE A 69 7.69 5.76 26.22
N PHE A 70 8.15 5.65 24.97
CA PHE A 70 9.32 6.37 24.49
C PHE A 70 8.99 7.86 24.32
N LEU A 71 9.85 8.73 24.85
CA LEU A 71 9.70 10.20 24.77
C LEU A 71 8.37 10.73 25.36
N GLY A 72 7.73 9.97 26.25
CA GLY A 72 6.48 10.39 26.91
C GLY A 72 5.20 10.28 26.07
N VAL A 73 5.27 9.81 24.81
CA VAL A 73 4.12 9.83 23.88
C VAL A 73 4.01 8.59 23.00
N LEU A 74 5.13 7.91 22.71
CA LEU A 74 5.15 6.83 21.71
C LEU A 74 5.34 5.46 22.38
N THR A 75 4.41 4.55 22.16
CA THR A 75 4.58 3.12 22.46
C THR A 75 5.52 2.47 21.45
N ALA A 76 6.05 1.28 21.75
CA ALA A 76 6.89 0.54 20.81
C ALA A 76 6.14 0.26 19.47
N TYR A 77 4.84 -0.03 19.53
CA TYR A 77 4.02 -0.16 18.33
C TYR A 77 3.91 1.15 17.53
N GLY A 78 3.69 2.26 18.23
CA GLY A 78 3.66 3.59 17.62
C GLY A 78 4.98 3.96 16.94
N LEU A 79 6.11 3.63 17.58
CA LEU A 79 7.45 3.85 17.05
C LEU A 79 7.68 3.00 15.78
N ALA A 80 7.33 1.72 15.79
CA ALA A 80 7.43 0.85 14.62
C ALA A 80 6.61 1.39 13.44
N ARG A 81 5.39 1.87 13.72
CA ARG A 81 4.52 2.48 12.70
C ARG A 81 5.06 3.80 12.16
N LEU A 82 5.64 4.63 13.02
CA LEU A 82 6.28 5.88 12.61
C LEU A 82 7.47 5.61 11.68
N ILE A 83 8.32 4.65 12.02
CA ILE A 83 9.44 4.22 11.17
C ILE A 83 8.90 3.73 9.81
N GLY A 84 7.87 2.88 9.80
CA GLY A 84 7.21 2.42 8.59
C GLY A 84 6.73 3.58 7.71
N GLY A 85 6.06 4.58 8.30
CA GLY A 85 5.59 5.77 7.57
C GLY A 85 6.72 6.65 7.01
N ILE A 86 7.85 6.74 7.69
CA ILE A 86 9.04 7.43 7.16
C ILE A 86 9.59 6.68 5.95
N VAL A 87 9.72 5.35 6.05
CA VAL A 87 10.19 4.50 4.95
C VAL A 87 9.28 4.62 3.73
N ASP A 88 7.96 4.58 3.93
CA ASP A 88 6.94 4.80 2.89
C ASP A 88 7.12 6.15 2.18
N SER A 89 7.21 7.23 2.94
CA SER A 89 7.41 8.59 2.40
C SER A 89 8.69 8.73 1.56
N LEU A 90 9.72 7.95 1.87
CA LEU A 90 10.96 7.93 1.10
C LEU A 90 10.87 6.98 -0.10
N ALA A 91 10.14 5.87 0.06
CA ALA A 91 9.98 4.86 -0.99
C ALA A 91 9.10 5.34 -2.14
N ASP A 92 8.04 6.09 -1.87
CA ASP A 92 7.09 6.61 -2.86
C ASP A 92 7.77 7.33 -4.05
N PRO A 93 8.62 8.35 -3.84
CA PRO A 93 9.31 9.02 -4.95
C PRO A 93 10.31 8.10 -5.65
N LEU A 94 10.94 7.17 -4.92
CA LEU A 94 11.87 6.21 -5.50
C LEU A 94 11.14 5.22 -6.42
N VAL A 95 10.06 4.60 -5.93
CA VAL A 95 9.23 3.67 -6.71
C VAL A 95 8.64 4.38 -7.93
N GLY A 96 8.15 5.62 -7.77
CA GLY A 96 7.68 6.45 -8.87
C GLY A 96 8.75 6.65 -9.94
N HIS A 97 9.95 7.06 -9.54
CA HIS A 97 11.07 7.27 -10.45
C HIS A 97 11.49 5.99 -11.20
N TYR A 98 11.66 4.88 -10.48
CA TYR A 98 12.02 3.60 -11.08
C TYR A 98 10.92 3.04 -11.98
N SER A 99 9.65 3.20 -11.58
CA SER A 99 8.49 2.79 -12.37
C SER A 99 8.42 3.53 -13.71
N ASP A 100 8.64 4.85 -13.70
CA ASP A 100 8.59 5.65 -14.92
C ASP A 100 9.77 5.37 -15.88
N ARG A 101 10.92 4.95 -15.36
CA ARG A 101 12.10 4.59 -16.13
C ARG A 101 12.09 3.14 -16.62
N SER A 102 11.24 2.30 -16.09
CA SER A 102 11.16 0.87 -16.44
C SER A 102 10.73 0.68 -17.90
N ARG A 103 11.47 -0.16 -18.63
CA ARG A 103 11.17 -0.55 -20.04
C ARG A 103 10.60 -1.97 -20.08
N SER A 104 9.74 -2.35 -19.14
CA SER A 104 9.19 -3.68 -19.09
C SER A 104 8.27 -3.98 -20.28
N ARG A 105 8.35 -5.21 -20.80
CA ARG A 105 7.46 -5.75 -21.86
C ARG A 105 5.99 -5.81 -21.42
N TRP A 106 5.73 -5.78 -20.12
CA TRP A 106 4.39 -5.87 -19.51
C TRP A 106 3.78 -4.49 -19.21
N GLY A 107 4.48 -3.41 -19.58
CA GLY A 107 4.13 -2.04 -19.27
C GLY A 107 4.90 -1.50 -18.07
N ARG A 108 5.19 -0.19 -18.12
CA ARG A 108 6.06 0.49 -17.14
C ARG A 108 5.62 0.29 -15.69
N ARG A 109 4.33 0.46 -15.39
CA ARG A 109 3.78 0.42 -14.02
C ARG A 109 3.21 -0.95 -13.62
N ARG A 110 2.84 -1.80 -14.58
CA ARG A 110 2.19 -3.08 -14.28
C ARG A 110 3.07 -4.06 -13.52
N ILE A 111 4.38 -4.05 -13.79
CA ILE A 111 5.31 -4.95 -13.10
C ILE A 111 5.42 -4.59 -11.61
N PHE A 112 5.43 -3.30 -11.26
CA PHE A 112 5.47 -2.85 -9.87
C PHE A 112 4.19 -3.20 -9.12
N LEU A 113 3.02 -3.09 -9.77
CA LEU A 113 1.76 -3.53 -9.20
C LEU A 113 1.74 -5.04 -8.92
N ILE A 114 2.22 -5.86 -9.87
CA ILE A 114 2.28 -7.32 -9.69
C ILE A 114 3.24 -7.70 -8.56
N VAL A 115 4.40 -7.07 -8.50
CA VAL A 115 5.40 -7.30 -7.44
C VAL A 115 4.87 -6.84 -6.09
N GLY A 116 4.16 -5.70 -6.04
CA GLY A 116 3.57 -5.15 -4.81
C GLY A 116 2.41 -6.00 -4.23
N ILE A 117 1.69 -6.77 -5.06
CA ILE A 117 0.64 -7.67 -4.56
C ILE A 117 1.20 -8.73 -3.60
N VAL A 118 2.40 -9.22 -3.85
CA VAL A 118 3.02 -10.26 -3.01
C VAL A 118 3.20 -9.79 -1.57
N PRO A 119 3.92 -8.70 -1.28
CA PRO A 119 4.04 -8.20 0.08
C PRO A 119 2.67 -7.79 0.67
N MET A 120 1.81 -7.18 -0.12
CA MET A 120 0.48 -6.75 0.34
C MET A 120 -0.40 -7.90 0.85
N VAL A 121 -0.23 -9.12 0.33
CA VAL A 121 -0.99 -10.30 0.79
C VAL A 121 -0.28 -11.03 1.92
N PHE A 122 1.03 -11.24 1.81
CA PHE A 122 1.77 -12.07 2.74
C PHE A 122 2.15 -11.36 4.03
N ILE A 123 2.46 -10.07 4.00
CA ILE A 123 2.90 -9.33 5.19
C ILE A 123 1.78 -9.19 6.23
N PRO A 124 0.53 -8.80 5.87
CA PRO A 124 -0.56 -8.78 6.84
C PRO A 124 -0.80 -10.13 7.50
N ALA A 125 -0.69 -11.23 6.76
CA ALA A 125 -0.79 -12.56 7.33
C ALA A 125 0.39 -12.88 8.26
N ALA A 126 1.61 -12.56 7.86
CA ALA A 126 2.82 -12.78 8.66
C ALA A 126 2.82 -11.98 9.97
N LEU A 127 2.22 -10.79 10.00
CA LEU A 127 2.11 -9.96 11.21
C LEU A 127 1.43 -10.69 12.38
N PHE A 128 0.56 -11.67 12.10
CA PHE A 128 -0.10 -12.46 13.15
C PHE A 128 0.72 -13.67 13.64
N PHE A 129 1.93 -13.86 13.11
CA PHE A 129 2.85 -14.93 13.50
C PHE A 129 4.23 -14.36 13.84
N PRO A 130 4.34 -13.49 14.88
CA PRO A 130 5.61 -12.89 15.25
C PRO A 130 6.60 -13.98 15.68
N PRO A 131 7.82 -13.96 15.17
CA PRO A 131 8.89 -14.81 15.68
C PRO A 131 9.41 -14.23 17.01
N GLY A 132 9.75 -15.09 17.93
CA GLY A 132 10.40 -14.69 19.17
C GLY A 132 9.46 -14.63 20.37
N GLU A 133 10.05 -14.29 21.52
CA GLU A 133 9.33 -14.16 22.78
C GLU A 133 8.60 -12.82 22.88
N PRO A 134 7.47 -12.75 23.61
CA PRO A 134 6.77 -11.51 23.85
C PRO A 134 7.68 -10.46 24.51
N GLN A 135 7.48 -9.21 24.12
CA GLN A 135 8.23 -8.04 24.60
C GLN A 135 9.75 -8.10 24.30
N SER A 136 10.17 -8.98 23.39
CA SER A 136 11.56 -9.06 22.95
C SER A 136 11.87 -8.00 21.89
N PHE A 137 13.16 -7.66 21.79
CA PHE A 137 13.65 -6.79 20.71
C PHE A 137 13.41 -7.39 19.33
N ASP A 138 13.47 -8.73 19.20
CA ASP A 138 13.24 -9.44 17.96
C ASP A 138 11.79 -9.28 17.47
N THR A 139 10.81 -9.33 18.38
CA THR A 139 9.39 -9.07 18.06
C THR A 139 9.17 -7.63 17.61
N PHE A 140 9.82 -6.66 18.29
CA PHE A 140 9.77 -5.25 17.87
C PHE A 140 10.42 -5.03 16.49
N LEU A 141 11.58 -5.64 16.25
CA LEU A 141 12.29 -5.53 14.97
C LEU A 141 11.48 -6.17 13.83
N PHE A 142 10.91 -7.35 14.08
CA PHE A 142 10.01 -8.01 13.13
C PHE A 142 8.81 -7.13 12.77
N LEU A 143 8.12 -6.60 13.78
CA LEU A 143 6.99 -5.69 13.58
C LEU A 143 7.39 -4.46 12.75
N THR A 144 8.52 -3.84 13.08
CA THR A 144 9.00 -2.65 12.38
C THR A 144 9.31 -2.94 10.91
N ILE A 145 10.01 -4.04 10.63
CA ILE A 145 10.34 -4.44 9.25
C ILE A 145 9.07 -4.82 8.48
N ALA A 146 8.17 -5.58 9.09
CA ALA A 146 6.93 -5.99 8.45
C ALA A 146 6.04 -4.78 8.11
N LEU A 147 5.89 -3.83 9.03
CA LEU A 147 5.15 -2.59 8.75
C LEU A 147 5.84 -1.74 7.68
N ALA A 148 7.16 -1.58 7.72
CA ALA A 148 7.90 -0.86 6.69
C ALA A 148 7.71 -1.49 5.30
N MET A 149 7.80 -2.82 5.21
CA MET A 149 7.57 -3.54 3.94
C MET A 149 6.12 -3.52 3.48
N TYR A 150 5.17 -3.41 4.40
CA TYR A 150 3.75 -3.33 4.07
C TYR A 150 3.38 -1.96 3.47
N TYR A 151 4.00 -0.88 3.98
CA TYR A 151 3.73 0.48 3.52
C TYR A 151 4.46 0.87 2.23
N ILE A 152 5.54 0.18 1.83
CA ILE A 152 6.23 0.37 0.53
C ILE A 152 5.41 -0.19 -0.64
#